data_415cdc190f512e4732d7b9e30b651dc6
#
_entry.id   415cdc190f512e4732d7b9e30b651dc6
#
_cell.length_a   1.000
_cell.length_b   1.000
_cell.length_c   1.000
_cell.angle_alpha   90.00
_cell.angle_beta   90.00
_cell.angle_gamma   90.00
#
_symmetry.space_group_name_H-M   'P 1'
#
loop_
_entity.id
_entity.type
_entity.pdbx_description
1 polymer ?
#
loop_
_entity_poly.entity_id
_entity_poly.type
_entity_poly.pdbx_seq_one_letter_code
_entity_poly.pdbx_strand_id
1 'polypeptide(L)'
;ASLVMGASLFVAAGCVDTEASFSSTAPDTVPASEPVFDVRSVTLDARNRPDSSLLVRLRDLGVTHLTLVSFGWQERASSTEIGVDTTKGWYSESHAGIRTLARQADALGMDVILKPHIWVGGYDEAQNRSEIGFESAARWREWEANYRRFLMTYARLAADVDADVLVLGTELTRAATERPGFWRELAADARSVYDGPLTYAANWHKAYTQIRFWEALDYVGVQAYFPLTDAESPGLDTLRAGWAPHKAALARVHERTGRPVLFTEVGYRSAAGAAEAPWTWPERDDGAPPDSALQARCYQAFLSTVGQAPWMKGGIIWKWHPPSEVEGPTAFTPQGKPAEAVLRRWFTGTSRPDPSPTATPTAR
;
A
#
# COMPACT_ATOMS: atom_id res chain seq x y z
N ALA A 1 -2.89 -16.90 -89.88
CA ALA A 1 -4.20 -16.98 -90.50
C ALA A 1 -5.29 -17.17 -89.43
N SER A 2 -6.32 -16.42 -89.65
CA SER A 2 -7.66 -16.49 -88.98
C SER A 2 -7.90 -15.72 -87.69
N LEU A 3 -8.50 -14.64 -87.96
CA LEU A 3 -9.40 -13.79 -87.20
C LEU A 3 -10.56 -14.61 -86.61
N VAL A 4 -11.00 -14.31 -85.33
CA VAL A 4 -12.43 -14.22 -85.00
C VAL A 4 -12.59 -13.20 -83.87
N MET A 5 -13.51 -12.28 -84.10
CA MET A 5 -14.10 -11.27 -83.11
C MET A 5 -14.91 -11.96 -82.04
N GLY A 6 -15.05 -11.31 -80.89
CA GLY A 6 -16.10 -11.66 -79.96
C GLY A 6 -16.16 -10.85 -78.67
N ALA A 7 -16.97 -9.82 -78.74
CA ALA A 7 -17.82 -9.24 -77.65
C ALA A 7 -17.25 -8.91 -76.27
N SER A 8 -17.23 -7.63 -76.00
CA SER A 8 -17.12 -7.02 -74.69
C SER A 8 -18.39 -7.25 -73.83
N LEU A 9 -18.19 -7.82 -72.62
CA LEU A 9 -19.20 -7.75 -71.54
C LEU A 9 -18.65 -6.87 -70.39
N PHE A 10 -19.28 -5.75 -70.21
CA PHE A 10 -19.08 -4.92 -68.99
C PHE A 10 -19.69 -5.66 -67.82
N VAL A 11 -18.87 -6.04 -66.85
CA VAL A 11 -19.34 -6.44 -65.51
C VAL A 11 -18.96 -5.30 -64.55
N ALA A 12 -19.97 -4.66 -64.00
CA ALA A 12 -19.82 -3.66 -62.97
C ALA A 12 -19.26 -4.31 -61.68
N ALA A 13 -18.09 -3.89 -61.28
CA ALA A 13 -17.53 -4.26 -59.95
C ALA A 13 -18.24 -3.42 -58.91
N GLY A 14 -19.13 -4.06 -58.16
CA GLY A 14 -19.65 -3.50 -56.91
C GLY A 14 -18.55 -3.52 -55.85
N CYS A 15 -18.18 -2.33 -55.36
CA CYS A 15 -17.39 -2.18 -54.14
C CYS A 15 -18.22 -2.67 -52.97
N VAL A 16 -17.81 -3.76 -52.36
CA VAL A 16 -18.31 -4.16 -51.05
C VAL A 16 -17.39 -3.52 -50.04
N ASP A 17 -17.85 -2.43 -49.42
CA ASP A 17 -17.22 -1.85 -48.23
C ASP A 17 -17.38 -2.84 -47.09
N THR A 18 -16.31 -3.55 -46.79
CA THR A 18 -16.21 -4.35 -45.57
C THR A 18 -15.86 -3.40 -44.44
N GLU A 19 -16.87 -2.80 -43.80
CA GLU A 19 -16.67 -2.17 -42.50
C GLU A 19 -16.23 -3.21 -41.50
N ALA A 20 -14.95 -3.19 -41.16
CA ALA A 20 -14.42 -3.93 -40.02
C ALA A 20 -14.99 -3.30 -38.78
N SER A 21 -16.05 -3.89 -38.23
CA SER A 21 -16.57 -3.56 -36.92
C SER A 21 -15.50 -3.89 -35.89
N PHE A 22 -14.71 -2.89 -35.48
CA PHE A 22 -13.94 -2.97 -34.27
C PHE A 22 -14.95 -3.03 -33.10
N SER A 23 -15.19 -4.23 -32.60
CA SER A 23 -15.88 -4.44 -31.35
C SER A 23 -15.01 -3.85 -30.24
N SER A 24 -15.29 -2.62 -29.85
CA SER A 24 -14.80 -2.02 -28.63
C SER A 24 -15.39 -2.82 -27.48
N THR A 25 -14.62 -3.78 -26.98
CA THR A 25 -14.92 -4.35 -25.66
C THR A 25 -14.80 -3.22 -24.66
N ALA A 26 -15.94 -2.68 -24.25
CA ALA A 26 -16.02 -1.75 -23.13
C ALA A 26 -15.30 -2.38 -21.92
N PRO A 27 -14.51 -1.61 -21.16
CA PRO A 27 -13.90 -2.14 -19.96
C PRO A 27 -14.99 -2.66 -19.03
N ASP A 28 -14.80 -3.84 -18.45
CA ASP A 28 -15.71 -4.47 -17.47
C ASP A 28 -16.12 -3.43 -16.40
N THR A 29 -17.25 -2.80 -16.61
CA THR A 29 -17.89 -1.93 -15.64
C THR A 29 -18.61 -2.81 -14.64
N VAL A 30 -17.90 -3.25 -13.61
CA VAL A 30 -18.58 -3.68 -12.39
C VAL A 30 -19.27 -2.42 -11.86
N PRO A 31 -20.59 -2.42 -11.66
CA PRO A 31 -21.26 -1.28 -11.07
C PRO A 31 -20.72 -1.09 -9.66
N ALA A 32 -19.94 -0.04 -9.46
CA ALA A 32 -19.46 0.34 -8.15
C ALA A 32 -20.63 0.97 -7.40
N SER A 33 -21.31 0.19 -6.56
CA SER A 33 -22.40 0.65 -5.70
C SER A 33 -21.92 1.05 -4.30
N GLU A 34 -20.78 0.53 -3.86
CA GLU A 34 -20.23 0.79 -2.52
C GLU A 34 -18.68 0.83 -2.54
N PRO A 35 -18.06 1.55 -1.56
CA PRO A 35 -16.61 1.52 -1.38
C PRO A 35 -16.10 0.09 -1.13
N VAL A 36 -14.88 -0.20 -1.60
CA VAL A 36 -14.31 -1.57 -1.61
C VAL A 36 -14.17 -2.19 -0.21
N PHE A 37 -13.82 -1.40 0.81
CA PHE A 37 -13.65 -1.81 2.20
C PHE A 37 -13.62 -0.59 3.14
N ASP A 38 -13.63 -0.79 4.47
CA ASP A 38 -13.73 0.28 5.46
C ASP A 38 -12.49 1.17 5.53
N VAL A 39 -11.31 0.56 5.72
CA VAL A 39 -10.04 1.28 5.88
C VAL A 39 -9.39 1.52 4.51
N ARG A 40 -9.64 2.68 3.94
CA ARG A 40 -9.01 3.17 2.70
C ARG A 40 -7.98 4.21 3.06
N SER A 41 -6.72 3.78 3.23
CA SER A 41 -5.66 4.63 3.76
C SER A 41 -4.53 4.89 2.76
N VAL A 42 -3.82 5.96 2.98
CA VAL A 42 -2.53 6.24 2.35
C VAL A 42 -1.49 6.57 3.42
N THR A 43 -0.25 6.11 3.24
CA THR A 43 0.88 6.58 4.06
C THR A 43 1.31 7.94 3.55
N LEU A 44 1.18 8.96 4.39
CA LEU A 44 1.67 10.30 4.06
C LEU A 44 3.15 10.44 4.41
N ASP A 45 3.93 10.77 3.41
CA ASP A 45 5.36 10.98 3.50
C ASP A 45 5.67 12.45 3.13
N ALA A 46 5.77 13.30 4.14
CA ALA A 46 5.93 14.75 3.99
C ALA A 46 7.14 15.26 4.77
N ARG A 47 8.17 15.72 4.04
CA ARG A 47 9.38 16.33 4.64
C ARG A 47 9.05 17.66 5.29
N ASN A 48 8.22 18.44 4.63
CA ASN A 48 7.79 19.76 5.06
C ASN A 48 6.28 19.74 5.41
N ARG A 49 5.83 20.76 6.11
CA ARG A 49 4.40 20.93 6.39
C ARG A 49 3.63 21.03 5.07
N PRO A 50 2.72 20.10 4.78
CA PRO A 50 1.95 20.15 3.56
C PRO A 50 0.91 21.27 3.60
N ASP A 51 0.51 21.74 2.41
CA ASP A 51 -0.66 22.59 2.27
C ASP A 51 -1.93 21.81 2.65
N SER A 52 -2.87 22.49 3.31
CA SER A 52 -4.13 21.88 3.78
C SER A 52 -4.99 21.29 2.66
N SER A 53 -4.84 21.79 1.43
CA SER A 53 -5.52 21.24 0.25
C SER A 53 -5.12 19.79 -0.08
N LEU A 54 -3.98 19.33 0.41
CA LEU A 54 -3.56 17.93 0.24
C LEU A 54 -4.55 16.96 0.87
N LEU A 55 -4.93 17.19 2.13
CA LEU A 55 -5.87 16.32 2.84
C LEU A 55 -7.28 16.40 2.22
N VAL A 56 -7.68 17.57 1.74
CA VAL A 56 -8.93 17.72 0.98
C VAL A 56 -8.93 16.84 -0.28
N ARG A 57 -7.82 16.85 -1.05
CA ARG A 57 -7.68 15.98 -2.23
C ARG A 57 -7.71 14.49 -1.87
N LEU A 58 -7.10 14.09 -0.74
CA LEU A 58 -7.14 12.71 -0.26
C LEU A 58 -8.56 12.29 0.13
N ARG A 59 -9.29 13.12 0.86
CA ARG A 59 -10.72 12.89 1.17
C ARG A 59 -11.53 12.73 -0.12
N ASP A 60 -11.33 13.61 -1.10
CA ASP A 60 -12.03 13.59 -2.38
C ASP A 60 -11.63 12.40 -3.26
N LEU A 61 -10.48 11.77 -2.99
CA LEU A 61 -10.07 10.47 -3.55
C LEU A 61 -10.84 9.30 -2.91
N GLY A 62 -11.51 9.52 -1.79
CA GLY A 62 -12.21 8.51 -1.01
C GLY A 62 -11.35 7.88 0.10
N VAL A 63 -10.24 8.52 0.44
CA VAL A 63 -9.41 8.12 1.59
C VAL A 63 -10.18 8.39 2.89
N THR A 64 -10.22 7.39 3.76
CA THR A 64 -10.87 7.46 5.08
C THR A 64 -9.86 7.59 6.20
N HIS A 65 -8.63 7.16 6.00
CA HIS A 65 -7.59 7.15 7.03
C HIS A 65 -6.29 7.72 6.50
N LEU A 66 -5.60 8.51 7.32
CA LEU A 66 -4.25 8.99 7.06
C LEU A 66 -3.27 8.17 7.89
N THR A 67 -2.40 7.39 7.25
CA THR A 67 -1.34 6.67 7.96
C THR A 67 -0.11 7.55 8.12
N LEU A 68 0.34 7.71 9.37
CA LEU A 68 1.51 8.46 9.77
C LEU A 68 2.56 7.51 10.33
N VAL A 69 3.75 7.55 9.74
CA VAL A 69 4.90 6.75 10.15
C VAL A 69 5.83 7.61 10.97
N SER A 70 6.41 7.05 12.01
CA SER A 70 7.46 7.65 12.81
C SER A 70 8.58 6.63 13.03
N PHE A 71 9.78 7.07 13.39
CA PHE A 71 10.92 6.19 13.49
C PHE A 71 11.58 6.19 14.87
N GLY A 72 11.91 4.98 15.34
CA GLY A 72 12.99 4.75 16.28
C GLY A 72 14.24 4.31 15.53
N TRP A 73 15.42 4.57 16.07
CA TRP A 73 16.71 4.31 15.44
C TRP A 73 17.48 3.26 16.23
N GLN A 74 17.93 2.22 15.55
CA GLN A 74 18.75 1.17 16.10
C GLN A 74 20.02 1.06 15.27
N GLU A 75 21.22 1.12 15.89
CA GLU A 75 22.48 1.14 15.16
C GLU A 75 22.68 -0.09 14.27
N ARG A 76 22.39 -1.27 14.79
CA ARG A 76 22.52 -2.57 14.08
C ARG A 76 21.39 -3.50 14.51
N ALA A 77 21.09 -4.51 13.70
CA ALA A 77 20.13 -5.56 14.06
C ALA A 77 20.50 -6.29 15.38
N SER A 78 21.78 -6.30 15.73
CA SER A 78 22.29 -6.87 16.99
C SER A 78 22.34 -5.86 18.16
N SER A 79 22.05 -4.57 17.97
CA SER A 79 22.03 -3.60 19.06
C SER A 79 20.74 -3.72 19.88
N THR A 80 20.80 -3.43 21.18
CA THR A 80 19.62 -3.44 22.06
C THR A 80 19.03 -2.06 22.27
N GLU A 81 19.82 -1.02 22.06
CA GLU A 81 19.40 0.38 22.21
C GLU A 81 18.53 0.84 21.05
N ILE A 82 17.47 1.55 21.38
CA ILE A 82 16.55 2.21 20.45
C ILE A 82 16.48 3.69 20.79
N GLY A 83 17.01 4.50 19.93
CA GLY A 83 16.92 5.96 20.02
C GLY A 83 15.55 6.46 19.55
N VAL A 84 15.00 7.43 20.24
CA VAL A 84 13.75 8.11 19.85
C VAL A 84 13.99 9.61 19.89
N ASP A 85 13.77 10.28 18.76
CA ASP A 85 13.76 11.74 18.72
C ASP A 85 12.42 12.21 18.13
N THR A 86 11.54 12.64 19.01
CA THR A 86 10.18 13.06 18.66
C THR A 86 10.12 14.45 18.01
N THR A 87 11.26 15.14 17.93
CA THR A 87 11.39 16.51 17.42
C THR A 87 12.09 16.59 16.06
N LYS A 88 12.87 15.58 15.72
CA LYS A 88 13.59 15.46 14.46
C LYS A 88 12.86 14.57 13.47
N GLY A 89 13.37 14.51 12.24
CA GLY A 89 12.77 13.79 11.14
C GLY A 89 11.92 14.68 10.25
N TRP A 90 11.19 14.06 9.35
CA TRP A 90 10.28 14.77 8.46
C TRP A 90 9.05 15.29 9.22
N TYR A 91 8.36 16.25 8.63
CA TYR A 91 7.18 16.84 9.29
C TYR A 91 6.14 15.79 9.67
N SER A 92 5.84 14.84 8.76
CA SER A 92 4.88 13.75 9.01
C SER A 92 5.33 12.73 10.07
N GLU A 93 6.60 12.74 10.46
CA GLU A 93 7.19 11.79 11.43
C GLU A 93 7.28 12.37 12.85
N SER A 94 7.34 13.70 12.96
CA SER A 94 7.48 14.39 14.24
C SER A 94 6.16 14.41 15.01
N HIS A 95 6.23 14.37 16.34
CA HIS A 95 5.04 14.45 17.19
C HIS A 95 4.19 15.71 16.95
N ALA A 96 4.83 16.84 16.68
CA ALA A 96 4.12 18.11 16.41
C ALA A 96 3.40 18.04 15.04
N GLY A 97 4.05 17.47 14.04
CA GLY A 97 3.47 17.24 12.72
C GLY A 97 2.31 16.26 12.79
N ILE A 98 2.49 15.11 13.44
CA ILE A 98 1.45 14.09 13.66
C ILE A 98 0.20 14.71 14.30
N ARG A 99 0.36 15.45 15.43
CA ARG A 99 -0.78 16.13 16.07
C ARG A 99 -1.49 17.14 15.16
N THR A 100 -0.73 17.81 14.31
CA THR A 100 -1.31 18.80 13.40
C THR A 100 -2.06 18.13 12.25
N LEU A 101 -1.46 17.08 11.66
CA LEU A 101 -2.07 16.31 10.59
C LEU A 101 -3.31 15.55 11.08
N ALA A 102 -3.27 14.99 12.29
CA ALA A 102 -4.42 14.32 12.89
C ALA A 102 -5.61 15.27 13.06
N ARG A 103 -5.42 16.46 13.64
CA ARG A 103 -6.48 17.47 13.75
C ARG A 103 -7.03 17.92 12.39
N GLN A 104 -6.16 18.01 11.38
CA GLN A 104 -6.59 18.38 10.01
C GLN A 104 -7.37 17.24 9.34
N ALA A 105 -7.00 15.99 9.59
CA ALA A 105 -7.71 14.81 9.11
C ALA A 105 -9.11 14.71 9.76
N ASP A 106 -9.18 14.81 11.09
CA ASP A 106 -10.42 14.81 11.86
C ASP A 106 -11.40 15.90 11.37
N ALA A 107 -10.92 17.13 11.16
CA ALA A 107 -11.75 18.23 10.63
C ALA A 107 -12.32 17.94 9.23
N LEU A 108 -11.82 16.93 8.52
CA LEU A 108 -12.28 16.48 7.21
C LEU A 108 -13.05 15.14 7.30
N GLY A 109 -13.28 14.61 8.50
CA GLY A 109 -13.92 13.32 8.73
C GLY A 109 -13.03 12.14 8.29
N MET A 110 -11.71 12.28 8.39
CA MET A 110 -10.75 11.21 8.17
C MET A 110 -10.07 10.83 9.49
N ASP A 111 -9.92 9.53 9.72
CA ASP A 111 -9.24 8.98 10.87
C ASP A 111 -7.72 8.89 10.66
N VAL A 112 -6.97 8.50 11.69
CA VAL A 112 -5.52 8.38 11.65
C VAL A 112 -5.06 6.99 12.08
N ILE A 113 -4.09 6.45 11.36
CA ILE A 113 -3.36 5.25 11.74
C ILE A 113 -1.93 5.65 12.13
N LEU A 114 -1.50 5.32 13.35
CA LEU A 114 -0.10 5.48 13.74
C LEU A 114 0.66 4.19 13.54
N LYS A 115 1.78 4.29 12.81
CA LYS A 115 2.58 3.14 12.41
C LYS A 115 4.07 3.37 12.70
N PRO A 116 4.50 3.24 13.98
CA PRO A 116 5.90 3.40 14.36
C PRO A 116 6.78 2.32 13.75
N HIS A 117 7.92 2.71 13.19
CA HIS A 117 8.92 1.84 12.60
C HIS A 117 10.23 1.87 13.38
N ILE A 118 11.05 0.83 13.24
CA ILE A 118 12.46 0.86 13.60
C ILE A 118 13.28 0.99 12.31
N TRP A 119 14.11 2.02 12.25
CA TRP A 119 15.18 2.12 11.25
C TRP A 119 16.44 1.51 11.81
N VAL A 120 17.11 0.64 11.05
CA VAL A 120 18.33 -0.06 11.47
C VAL A 120 19.48 0.33 10.58
N GLY A 121 20.58 0.78 11.17
CA GLY A 121 21.77 1.25 10.46
C GLY A 121 21.75 2.71 10.08
N GLY A 122 22.80 3.16 9.38
CA GLY A 122 22.87 4.49 8.77
C GLY A 122 22.01 4.60 7.50
N TYR A 123 21.85 5.81 6.99
CA TYR A 123 21.11 6.03 5.74
C TYR A 123 21.68 5.24 4.56
N ASP A 124 23.01 5.14 4.49
CA ASP A 124 23.73 4.47 3.40
C ASP A 124 23.93 2.97 3.63
N GLU A 125 23.65 2.46 4.83
CA GLU A 125 23.87 1.07 5.26
C GLU A 125 22.66 0.50 5.99
N ALA A 126 21.46 0.80 5.52
CA ALA A 126 20.22 0.32 6.13
C ALA A 126 20.21 -1.22 6.19
N GLN A 127 20.14 -1.76 7.40
CA GLN A 127 20.05 -3.19 7.65
C GLN A 127 18.60 -3.64 7.70
N ASN A 128 18.38 -4.93 7.44
CA ASN A 128 17.04 -5.48 7.48
C ASN A 128 16.54 -5.62 8.93
N ARG A 129 15.51 -4.86 9.30
CA ARG A 129 14.87 -4.93 10.62
C ARG A 129 14.26 -6.29 10.94
N SER A 130 13.99 -7.13 9.94
CA SER A 130 13.47 -8.48 10.15
C SER A 130 14.45 -9.41 10.86
N GLU A 131 15.74 -9.05 10.88
CA GLU A 131 16.83 -9.81 11.47
C GLU A 131 17.10 -9.43 12.93
N ILE A 132 16.44 -8.39 13.47
CA ILE A 132 16.60 -8.02 14.88
C ILE A 132 16.31 -9.22 15.76
N GLY A 133 17.36 -9.67 16.49
CA GLY A 133 17.27 -10.83 17.35
C GLY A 133 18.58 -11.13 18.06
N PHE A 134 18.50 -11.88 19.15
CA PHE A 134 19.61 -12.09 20.08
C PHE A 134 19.73 -13.55 20.48
N GLU A 135 20.98 -14.00 20.75
CA GLU A 135 21.26 -15.37 21.21
C GLU A 135 21.05 -15.52 22.73
N SER A 136 21.14 -14.43 23.51
CA SER A 136 20.99 -14.50 24.95
C SER A 136 19.67 -13.92 25.44
N ALA A 137 19.07 -14.58 26.43
CA ALA A 137 17.87 -14.10 27.09
C ALA A 137 18.05 -12.72 27.77
N ALA A 138 19.26 -12.39 28.21
CA ALA A 138 19.55 -11.08 28.80
C ALA A 138 19.44 -9.97 27.77
N ARG A 139 20.00 -10.15 26.57
CA ARG A 139 19.91 -9.17 25.49
C ARG A 139 18.48 -9.04 24.94
N TRP A 140 17.72 -10.14 24.87
CA TRP A 140 16.30 -10.06 24.56
C TRP A 140 15.54 -9.18 25.53
N ARG A 141 15.71 -9.40 26.87
CA ARG A 141 15.05 -8.57 27.89
C ARG A 141 15.43 -7.09 27.81
N GLU A 142 16.69 -6.79 27.51
CA GLU A 142 17.18 -5.43 27.34
C GLU A 142 16.51 -4.76 26.12
N TRP A 143 16.52 -5.43 24.97
CA TRP A 143 15.85 -4.93 23.76
C TRP A 143 14.33 -4.77 23.96
N GLU A 144 13.69 -5.76 24.55
CA GLU A 144 12.25 -5.73 24.84
C GLU A 144 11.88 -4.53 25.76
N ALA A 145 12.71 -4.23 26.75
CA ALA A 145 12.51 -3.06 27.61
C ALA A 145 12.67 -1.74 26.81
N ASN A 146 13.65 -1.65 25.93
CA ASN A 146 13.88 -0.50 25.08
C ASN A 146 12.77 -0.33 24.03
N TYR A 147 12.36 -1.42 23.40
CA TYR A 147 11.25 -1.42 22.44
C TYR A 147 9.92 -1.03 23.10
N ARG A 148 9.66 -1.53 24.30
CA ARG A 148 8.48 -1.15 25.10
C ARG A 148 8.46 0.37 25.38
N ARG A 149 9.59 0.98 25.79
CA ARG A 149 9.67 2.43 25.99
C ARG A 149 9.39 3.20 24.70
N PHE A 150 9.97 2.75 23.58
CA PHE A 150 9.72 3.31 22.27
C PHE A 150 8.23 3.27 21.92
N LEU A 151 7.63 2.08 21.91
CA LEU A 151 6.24 1.91 21.49
C LEU A 151 5.27 2.64 22.42
N MET A 152 5.47 2.61 23.74
CA MET A 152 4.60 3.30 24.69
C MET A 152 4.61 4.83 24.54
N THR A 153 5.66 5.41 23.95
CA THR A 153 5.67 6.81 23.53
C THR A 153 4.62 7.07 22.45
N TYR A 154 4.52 6.18 21.48
CA TYR A 154 3.53 6.28 20.39
C TYR A 154 2.13 5.79 20.77
N ALA A 155 2.01 4.87 21.72
CA ALA A 155 0.71 4.47 22.25
C ALA A 155 0.01 5.65 22.96
N ARG A 156 0.78 6.43 23.74
CA ARG A 156 0.26 7.68 24.35
C ARG A 156 -0.06 8.74 23.31
N LEU A 157 0.77 8.86 22.28
CA LEU A 157 0.49 9.78 21.17
C LEU A 157 -0.77 9.36 20.40
N ALA A 158 -0.98 8.05 20.18
CA ALA A 158 -2.19 7.53 19.55
C ALA A 158 -3.45 7.90 20.33
N ALA A 159 -3.41 7.76 21.68
CA ALA A 159 -4.49 8.21 22.54
C ALA A 159 -4.70 9.73 22.50
N ASP A 160 -3.61 10.51 22.47
CA ASP A 160 -3.65 11.97 22.46
C ASP A 160 -4.21 12.57 21.15
N VAL A 161 -4.08 11.85 20.04
CA VAL A 161 -4.59 12.27 18.73
C VAL A 161 -5.85 11.52 18.29
N ASP A 162 -6.42 10.69 19.16
CA ASP A 162 -7.59 9.84 18.89
C ASP A 162 -7.40 8.99 17.62
N ALA A 163 -6.26 8.32 17.52
CA ALA A 163 -5.96 7.49 16.35
C ALA A 163 -6.91 6.28 16.31
N ASP A 164 -7.40 5.92 15.11
CA ASP A 164 -8.27 4.76 14.93
C ASP A 164 -7.50 3.42 15.01
N VAL A 165 -6.23 3.38 14.61
CA VAL A 165 -5.41 2.16 14.70
C VAL A 165 -3.99 2.49 15.12
N LEU A 166 -3.44 1.69 16.06
CA LEU A 166 -2.02 1.68 16.39
C LEU A 166 -1.37 0.37 15.91
N VAL A 167 -0.27 0.50 15.15
CA VAL A 167 0.56 -0.61 14.72
C VAL A 167 1.68 -0.83 15.73
N LEU A 168 1.72 -1.99 16.37
CA LEU A 168 2.67 -2.30 17.45
C LEU A 168 4.11 -2.53 16.97
N GLY A 169 4.29 -2.85 15.69
CA GLY A 169 5.60 -3.09 15.10
C GLY A 169 5.50 -3.45 13.63
N THR A 170 6.59 -3.22 12.90
CA THR A 170 6.65 -3.41 11.45
C THR A 170 7.84 -4.26 11.06
N GLU A 171 7.57 -5.42 10.44
CA GLU A 171 8.56 -6.32 9.82
C GLU A 171 9.66 -6.85 10.77
N LEU A 172 9.45 -6.84 12.06
CA LEU A 172 10.38 -7.39 13.06
C LEU A 172 10.22 -8.92 13.14
N THR A 173 10.48 -9.61 12.01
CA THR A 173 10.07 -11.00 11.81
C THR A 173 10.64 -11.93 12.87
N ARG A 174 11.97 -11.86 13.14
CA ARG A 174 12.61 -12.71 14.13
C ARG A 174 12.07 -12.44 15.53
N ALA A 175 11.96 -11.18 15.93
CA ALA A 175 11.40 -10.81 17.23
C ALA A 175 9.93 -11.25 17.37
N ALA A 176 9.11 -11.11 16.32
CA ALA A 176 7.70 -11.50 16.34
C ALA A 176 7.51 -13.03 16.47
N THR A 177 8.38 -13.81 15.83
CA THR A 177 8.26 -15.28 15.84
C THR A 177 8.92 -15.91 17.06
N GLU A 178 10.03 -15.38 17.55
CA GLU A 178 10.78 -15.93 18.69
C GLU A 178 10.22 -15.44 20.05
N ARG A 179 9.58 -14.27 20.11
CA ARG A 179 9.16 -13.61 21.35
C ARG A 179 7.65 -13.34 21.45
N PRO A 180 6.75 -14.28 21.14
CA PRO A 180 5.30 -14.03 21.12
C PRO A 180 4.73 -13.62 22.49
N GLY A 181 5.36 -14.03 23.61
CA GLY A 181 4.97 -13.58 24.95
C GLY A 181 5.15 -12.09 25.14
N PHE A 182 6.31 -11.57 24.74
CA PHE A 182 6.60 -10.13 24.78
C PHE A 182 5.55 -9.29 24.02
N TRP A 183 5.15 -9.74 22.83
CA TRP A 183 4.17 -9.02 22.02
C TRP A 183 2.77 -9.01 22.64
N ARG A 184 2.37 -10.08 23.34
CA ARG A 184 1.11 -10.11 24.11
C ARG A 184 1.13 -9.14 25.27
N GLU A 185 2.23 -9.11 26.03
CA GLU A 185 2.42 -8.14 27.11
C GLU A 185 2.42 -6.71 26.59
N LEU A 186 3.13 -6.45 25.48
CA LEU A 186 3.20 -5.14 24.85
C LEU A 186 1.81 -4.65 24.36
N ALA A 187 0.99 -5.56 23.82
CA ALA A 187 -0.39 -5.27 23.45
C ALA A 187 -1.24 -4.89 24.67
N ALA A 188 -1.08 -5.62 25.78
CA ALA A 188 -1.76 -5.30 27.03
C ALA A 188 -1.31 -3.93 27.62
N ASP A 189 -0.02 -3.63 27.56
CA ASP A 189 0.51 -2.34 27.97
C ASP A 189 -0.04 -1.19 27.10
N ALA A 190 -0.05 -1.37 25.78
CA ALA A 190 -0.63 -0.38 24.86
C ALA A 190 -2.10 -0.11 25.19
N ARG A 191 -2.89 -1.16 25.45
CA ARG A 191 -4.31 -1.05 25.85
C ARG A 191 -4.51 -0.37 27.21
N SER A 192 -3.49 -0.28 28.03
CA SER A 192 -3.60 0.46 29.31
C SER A 192 -3.64 1.98 29.13
N VAL A 193 -3.28 2.49 27.95
CA VAL A 193 -3.20 3.93 27.64
C VAL A 193 -3.90 4.31 26.33
N TYR A 194 -4.32 3.34 25.52
CA TYR A 194 -4.95 3.55 24.23
C TYR A 194 -6.08 2.53 24.03
N ASP A 195 -7.29 3.02 23.79
CA ASP A 195 -8.51 2.20 23.72
C ASP A 195 -8.83 1.70 22.29
N GLY A 196 -8.17 2.24 21.28
CA GLY A 196 -8.42 1.91 19.87
C GLY A 196 -7.84 0.56 19.44
N PRO A 197 -8.18 0.10 18.23
CA PRO A 197 -7.70 -1.13 17.63
C PRO A 197 -6.18 -1.21 17.50
N LEU A 198 -5.66 -2.43 17.77
CA LEU A 198 -4.24 -2.76 17.65
C LEU A 198 -4.00 -3.74 16.51
N THR A 199 -2.89 -3.55 15.80
CA THR A 199 -2.37 -4.53 14.84
C THR A 199 -0.84 -4.62 14.87
N TYR A 200 -0.28 -5.54 14.11
CA TYR A 200 1.15 -5.68 13.85
C TYR A 200 1.35 -5.81 12.34
N ALA A 201 2.31 -5.13 11.77
CA ALA A 201 2.61 -5.16 10.33
C ALA A 201 3.60 -6.27 9.99
N ALA A 202 3.09 -7.47 9.72
CA ALA A 202 3.91 -8.64 9.41
C ALA A 202 4.40 -8.62 7.96
N ASN A 203 5.62 -9.09 7.74
CA ASN A 203 6.18 -9.25 6.39
C ASN A 203 5.36 -10.27 5.57
N TRP A 204 5.14 -9.98 4.28
CA TRP A 204 4.41 -10.83 3.33
C TRP A 204 5.04 -12.21 3.15
N HIS A 205 6.37 -12.32 3.29
CA HIS A 205 7.11 -13.56 3.12
C HIS A 205 6.94 -14.48 4.33
N LYS A 206 5.79 -15.15 4.42
CA LYS A 206 5.43 -16.16 5.42
C LYS A 206 5.32 -15.68 6.88
N ALA A 207 5.88 -14.54 7.27
CA ALA A 207 5.89 -14.10 8.67
C ALA A 207 4.48 -14.04 9.27
N TYR A 208 3.49 -13.48 8.55
CA TYR A 208 2.11 -13.38 9.01
C TYR A 208 1.45 -14.75 9.33
N THR A 209 1.93 -15.82 8.71
CA THR A 209 1.43 -17.19 9.00
C THR A 209 2.03 -17.79 10.25
N GLN A 210 3.20 -17.31 10.71
CA GLN A 210 4.00 -17.85 11.82
C GLN A 210 3.74 -17.11 13.14
N ILE A 211 3.21 -15.89 13.10
CA ILE A 211 2.90 -15.09 14.29
C ILE A 211 1.85 -15.80 15.15
N ARG A 212 2.13 -15.84 16.48
CA ARG A 212 1.36 -16.57 17.49
C ARG A 212 0.73 -15.66 18.56
N PHE A 213 0.54 -14.38 18.24
CA PHE A 213 -0.10 -13.42 19.15
C PHE A 213 -1.21 -12.60 18.47
N TRP A 214 -1.72 -13.07 17.32
CA TRP A 214 -2.84 -12.40 16.63
C TRP A 214 -4.09 -12.30 17.50
N GLU A 215 -4.29 -13.24 18.45
CA GLU A 215 -5.42 -13.20 19.37
C GLU A 215 -5.39 -11.99 20.33
N ALA A 216 -4.22 -11.40 20.59
CA ALA A 216 -4.07 -10.18 21.38
C ALA A 216 -4.36 -8.90 20.59
N LEU A 217 -4.54 -9.02 19.27
CA LEU A 217 -4.73 -7.91 18.35
C LEU A 217 -6.12 -7.93 17.72
N ASP A 218 -6.51 -6.83 17.07
CA ASP A 218 -7.82 -6.67 16.44
C ASP A 218 -7.80 -7.04 14.96
N TYR A 219 -6.65 -6.86 14.30
CA TYR A 219 -6.43 -7.19 12.89
C TYR A 219 -5.19 -8.05 12.69
N VAL A 220 -5.23 -8.90 11.65
CA VAL A 220 -4.04 -9.51 11.05
C VAL A 220 -3.45 -8.49 10.07
N GLY A 221 -2.39 -7.80 10.48
CA GLY A 221 -1.73 -6.80 9.64
C GLY A 221 -0.65 -7.43 8.75
N VAL A 222 -0.64 -7.08 7.46
CA VAL A 222 0.31 -7.63 6.48
C VAL A 222 0.86 -6.52 5.58
N GLN A 223 2.19 -6.48 5.45
CA GLN A 223 2.90 -5.70 4.43
C GLN A 223 2.76 -6.43 3.10
N ALA A 224 1.82 -6.00 2.23
CA ALA A 224 1.32 -6.82 1.13
C ALA A 224 2.10 -6.62 -0.18
N TYR A 225 3.40 -6.81 -0.13
CA TYR A 225 4.28 -6.81 -1.31
C TYR A 225 4.39 -8.19 -1.96
N PHE A 226 3.26 -8.85 -2.19
CA PHE A 226 3.22 -10.18 -2.77
C PHE A 226 3.63 -10.19 -4.25
N PRO A 227 4.57 -11.06 -4.68
CA PRO A 227 4.83 -11.26 -6.10
C PRO A 227 3.61 -11.89 -6.76
N LEU A 228 3.22 -11.36 -7.91
CA LEU A 228 2.03 -11.82 -8.62
C LEU A 228 2.36 -12.67 -9.84
N THR A 229 3.47 -12.37 -10.53
CA THR A 229 3.89 -13.07 -11.74
C THR A 229 5.30 -12.63 -12.16
N ASP A 230 6.02 -13.50 -12.83
CA ASP A 230 7.31 -13.24 -13.50
C ASP A 230 7.13 -12.88 -14.99
N ALA A 231 5.91 -12.75 -15.48
CA ALA A 231 5.65 -12.33 -16.86
C ALA A 231 6.08 -10.87 -17.07
N GLU A 232 6.81 -10.62 -18.15
CA GLU A 232 7.38 -9.31 -18.51
C GLU A 232 6.32 -8.22 -18.68
N SER A 233 5.19 -8.53 -19.31
CA SER A 233 4.07 -7.59 -19.54
C SER A 233 2.72 -8.24 -19.21
N PRO A 234 2.42 -8.46 -17.91
CA PRO A 234 1.24 -9.20 -17.51
C PRO A 234 -0.06 -8.42 -17.78
N GLY A 235 -1.04 -9.12 -18.35
CA GLY A 235 -2.42 -8.65 -18.42
C GLY A 235 -3.11 -8.70 -17.06
N LEU A 236 -4.29 -8.07 -16.97
CA LEU A 236 -5.04 -7.99 -15.71
C LEU A 236 -5.42 -9.38 -15.16
N ASP A 237 -5.81 -10.31 -16.03
CA ASP A 237 -6.22 -11.66 -15.60
C ASP A 237 -5.05 -12.48 -15.06
N THR A 238 -3.84 -12.32 -15.62
CA THR A 238 -2.61 -12.91 -15.07
C THR A 238 -2.33 -12.38 -13.66
N LEU A 239 -2.46 -11.08 -13.46
CA LEU A 239 -2.28 -10.45 -12.15
C LEU A 239 -3.35 -10.88 -11.15
N ARG A 240 -4.61 -11.01 -11.57
CA ARG A 240 -5.70 -11.55 -10.74
C ARG A 240 -5.44 -13.00 -10.34
N ALA A 241 -4.99 -13.82 -11.28
CA ALA A 241 -4.61 -15.21 -11.00
C ALA A 241 -3.44 -15.29 -10.00
N GLY A 242 -2.47 -14.39 -10.12
CA GLY A 242 -1.35 -14.27 -9.16
C GLY A 242 -1.79 -14.03 -7.72
N TRP A 243 -2.91 -13.36 -7.50
CA TRP A 243 -3.48 -13.15 -6.16
C TRP A 243 -4.08 -14.41 -5.54
N ALA A 244 -4.49 -15.42 -6.33
CA ALA A 244 -5.24 -16.57 -5.82
C ALA A 244 -4.53 -17.35 -4.69
N PRO A 245 -3.24 -17.72 -4.79
CA PRO A 245 -2.53 -18.42 -3.71
C PRO A 245 -2.39 -17.56 -2.45
N HIS A 246 -2.16 -16.25 -2.61
CA HIS A 246 -2.04 -15.32 -1.49
C HIS A 246 -3.38 -15.11 -0.78
N LYS A 247 -4.47 -14.94 -1.53
CA LYS A 247 -5.83 -14.86 -0.99
C LYS A 247 -6.19 -16.11 -0.19
N ALA A 248 -5.86 -17.29 -0.70
CA ALA A 248 -6.10 -18.55 0.01
C ALA A 248 -5.26 -18.67 1.30
N ALA A 249 -4.02 -18.20 1.31
CA ALA A 249 -3.17 -18.19 2.50
C ALA A 249 -3.69 -17.21 3.57
N LEU A 250 -4.10 -16.01 3.17
CA LEU A 250 -4.69 -15.00 4.05
C LEU A 250 -6.02 -15.48 4.65
N ALA A 251 -6.89 -16.12 3.84
CA ALA A 251 -8.15 -16.70 4.32
C ALA A 251 -7.90 -17.73 5.43
N ARG A 252 -6.92 -18.62 5.28
CA ARG A 252 -6.54 -19.60 6.33
C ARG A 252 -6.08 -18.93 7.63
N VAL A 253 -5.37 -17.79 7.54
CA VAL A 253 -4.97 -17.05 8.74
C VAL A 253 -6.19 -16.39 9.39
N HIS A 254 -7.07 -15.77 8.59
CA HIS A 254 -8.34 -15.24 9.09
C HIS A 254 -9.17 -16.33 9.79
N GLU A 255 -9.40 -17.47 9.16
CA GLU A 255 -10.16 -18.59 9.72
C GLU A 255 -9.57 -19.10 11.06
N ARG A 256 -8.23 -19.22 11.12
CA ARG A 256 -7.55 -19.65 12.34
C ARG A 256 -7.64 -18.65 13.49
N THR A 257 -7.63 -17.33 13.19
CA THR A 257 -7.53 -16.27 14.20
C THR A 257 -8.86 -15.61 14.52
N GLY A 258 -9.85 -15.73 13.63
CA GLY A 258 -11.11 -14.97 13.69
C GLY A 258 -10.93 -13.46 13.46
N ARG A 259 -9.73 -13.00 13.07
CA ARG A 259 -9.43 -11.58 12.91
C ARG A 259 -9.50 -11.15 11.44
N PRO A 260 -10.13 -10.01 11.11
CA PRO A 260 -10.09 -9.46 9.77
C PRO A 260 -8.65 -9.08 9.39
N VAL A 261 -8.37 -9.02 8.09
CA VAL A 261 -7.05 -8.72 7.54
C VAL A 261 -6.98 -7.25 7.15
N LEU A 262 -5.93 -6.56 7.60
CA LEU A 262 -5.57 -5.21 7.20
C LEU A 262 -4.23 -5.23 6.46
N PHE A 263 -4.20 -4.80 5.19
CA PHE A 263 -2.92 -4.56 4.52
C PHE A 263 -2.30 -3.28 5.05
N THR A 264 -1.34 -3.44 5.93
CA THR A 264 -0.61 -2.34 6.59
C THR A 264 0.38 -1.62 5.66
N GLU A 265 0.64 -2.19 4.51
CA GLU A 265 1.13 -1.57 3.29
C GLU A 265 0.69 -2.40 2.08
N VAL A 266 0.37 -1.71 0.99
CA VAL A 266 0.25 -2.27 -0.34
C VAL A 266 0.74 -1.23 -1.34
N GLY A 267 1.68 -1.63 -2.19
CA GLY A 267 2.29 -0.71 -3.14
C GLY A 267 2.92 -1.43 -4.31
N TYR A 268 2.92 -0.77 -5.45
CA TYR A 268 3.59 -1.20 -6.67
C TYR A 268 4.31 0.00 -7.26
N ARG A 269 5.54 -0.18 -7.67
CA ARG A 269 6.26 0.84 -8.42
C ARG A 269 5.61 1.07 -9.79
N SER A 270 5.73 2.27 -10.32
CA SER A 270 5.32 2.54 -11.71
C SER A 270 6.48 2.21 -12.69
N ALA A 271 6.96 0.98 -12.62
CA ALA A 271 8.09 0.47 -13.39
C ALA A 271 7.82 -0.94 -13.89
N ALA A 272 8.49 -1.32 -14.98
CA ALA A 272 8.50 -2.71 -15.45
C ALA A 272 8.98 -3.64 -14.31
N GLY A 273 8.47 -4.88 -14.27
CA GLY A 273 8.79 -5.84 -13.21
C GLY A 273 8.11 -5.59 -11.84
N ALA A 274 7.32 -4.53 -11.69
CA ALA A 274 6.65 -4.21 -10.42
C ALA A 274 5.71 -5.31 -9.90
N ALA A 275 5.25 -6.22 -10.75
CA ALA A 275 4.43 -7.37 -10.37
C ALA A 275 5.25 -8.59 -9.92
N GLU A 276 6.52 -8.68 -10.30
CA GLU A 276 7.44 -9.75 -9.93
C GLU A 276 8.07 -9.47 -8.56
N ALA A 277 8.59 -8.25 -8.37
CA ALA A 277 9.29 -7.84 -7.16
C ALA A 277 8.74 -6.52 -6.61
N PRO A 278 7.48 -6.49 -6.12
CA PRO A 278 6.84 -5.25 -5.66
C PRO A 278 7.54 -4.57 -4.47
N TRP A 279 8.40 -5.26 -3.74
CA TRP A 279 9.20 -4.72 -2.62
C TRP A 279 10.48 -3.96 -3.04
N THR A 280 10.83 -3.94 -4.34
CA THR A 280 12.07 -3.30 -4.82
C THR A 280 11.97 -1.78 -4.73
N TRP A 281 12.96 -1.14 -4.11
CA TRP A 281 13.04 0.31 -3.99
C TRP A 281 13.61 0.98 -5.25
N PRO A 282 13.16 2.20 -5.61
CA PRO A 282 13.64 2.92 -6.80
C PRO A 282 15.16 3.14 -6.82
N GLU A 283 15.76 3.42 -5.65
CA GLU A 283 17.20 3.66 -5.51
C GLU A 283 18.05 2.41 -5.74
N ARG A 284 17.44 1.24 -5.66
CA ARG A 284 18.07 -0.05 -5.95
C ARG A 284 17.68 -0.58 -7.33
N ASP A 285 17.08 0.30 -8.12
CA ASP A 285 16.62 -0.04 -9.46
C ASP A 285 17.81 -0.18 -10.40
N ASP A 286 17.83 -1.26 -11.15
CA ASP A 286 18.76 -1.59 -12.22
C ASP A 286 18.42 -0.87 -13.55
N GLY A 287 17.64 0.20 -13.50
CA GLY A 287 17.23 1.00 -14.65
C GLY A 287 15.92 0.52 -15.30
N ALA A 288 15.05 -0.14 -14.56
CA ALA A 288 13.75 -0.57 -15.07
C ALA A 288 12.96 0.61 -15.67
N PRO A 289 12.44 0.49 -16.90
CA PRO A 289 11.72 1.58 -17.53
C PRO A 289 10.40 1.87 -16.83
N PRO A 290 9.92 3.13 -16.86
CA PRO A 290 8.62 3.50 -16.31
C PRO A 290 7.48 2.70 -16.94
N ASP A 291 6.59 2.12 -16.12
CA ASP A 291 5.33 1.49 -16.53
C ASP A 291 4.20 1.81 -15.54
N SER A 292 3.62 2.99 -15.69
CA SER A 292 2.47 3.42 -14.87
C SER A 292 1.18 2.65 -15.19
N ALA A 293 1.10 2.04 -16.37
CA ALA A 293 -0.03 1.20 -16.74
C ALA A 293 0.02 -0.15 -16.00
N LEU A 294 1.21 -0.73 -15.81
CA LEU A 294 1.38 -1.93 -14.97
C LEU A 294 1.01 -1.63 -13.52
N GLN A 295 1.47 -0.51 -12.97
CA GLN A 295 1.08 -0.08 -11.61
C GLN A 295 -0.45 -0.04 -11.47
N ALA A 296 -1.15 0.57 -12.43
CA ALA A 296 -2.61 0.65 -12.41
C ALA A 296 -3.28 -0.73 -12.48
N ARG A 297 -2.77 -1.63 -13.34
CA ARG A 297 -3.27 -3.01 -13.45
C ARG A 297 -3.04 -3.79 -12.14
N CYS A 298 -1.91 -3.62 -11.47
CA CYS A 298 -1.63 -4.26 -10.19
C CYS A 298 -2.63 -3.82 -9.10
N TYR A 299 -2.90 -2.51 -8.98
CA TYR A 299 -3.94 -2.02 -8.07
C TYR A 299 -5.33 -2.53 -8.45
N GLN A 300 -5.68 -2.54 -9.74
CA GLN A 300 -6.95 -3.08 -10.21
C GLN A 300 -7.09 -4.57 -9.87
N ALA A 301 -6.02 -5.36 -10.03
CA ALA A 301 -6.01 -6.78 -9.66
C ALA A 301 -6.21 -6.97 -8.15
N PHE A 302 -5.49 -6.22 -7.31
CA PHE A 302 -5.64 -6.22 -5.85
C PHE A 302 -7.10 -5.95 -5.45
N LEU A 303 -7.64 -4.82 -5.89
CA LEU A 303 -8.95 -4.32 -5.48
C LEU A 303 -10.10 -5.21 -5.99
N SER A 304 -9.95 -5.84 -7.16
CA SER A 304 -10.96 -6.74 -7.74
C SER A 304 -10.87 -8.19 -7.29
N THR A 305 -9.88 -8.57 -6.49
CA THR A 305 -9.68 -9.96 -6.01
C THR A 305 -9.69 -10.06 -4.49
N VAL A 306 -8.53 -9.88 -3.85
CA VAL A 306 -8.41 -9.97 -2.39
C VAL A 306 -9.14 -8.83 -1.68
N GLY A 307 -9.17 -7.64 -2.29
CA GLY A 307 -9.92 -6.50 -1.77
C GLY A 307 -11.42 -6.74 -1.63
N GLN A 308 -11.98 -7.70 -2.39
CA GLN A 308 -13.41 -8.11 -2.31
C GLN A 308 -13.65 -9.24 -1.31
N ALA A 309 -12.64 -9.68 -0.57
CA ALA A 309 -12.85 -10.73 0.42
C ALA A 309 -13.60 -10.17 1.65
N PRO A 310 -14.62 -10.90 2.17
CA PRO A 310 -15.45 -10.40 3.27
C PRO A 310 -14.69 -10.21 4.58
N TRP A 311 -13.52 -10.79 4.68
CA TRP A 311 -12.61 -10.64 5.82
C TRP A 311 -11.56 -9.53 5.62
N MET A 312 -11.57 -8.83 4.49
CA MET A 312 -10.64 -7.73 4.22
C MET A 312 -11.13 -6.45 4.88
N LYS A 313 -10.39 -5.98 5.90
CA LYS A 313 -10.72 -4.73 6.62
C LYS A 313 -10.32 -3.50 5.82
N GLY A 314 -9.20 -3.57 5.10
CA GLY A 314 -8.72 -2.43 4.34
C GLY A 314 -7.29 -2.56 3.84
N GLY A 315 -6.81 -1.47 3.26
CA GLY A 315 -5.44 -1.36 2.76
C GLY A 315 -4.87 0.05 2.86
N ILE A 316 -3.59 0.10 3.20
CA ILE A 316 -2.80 1.33 3.31
C ILE A 316 -1.90 1.42 2.08
N ILE A 317 -2.19 2.38 1.20
CA ILE A 317 -1.41 2.59 -0.03
C ILE A 317 -0.04 3.16 0.33
N TRP A 318 1.01 2.52 -0.14
CA TRP A 318 2.38 2.98 -0.03
C TRP A 318 2.80 3.66 -1.33
N LYS A 319 3.06 4.97 -1.36
CA LYS A 319 2.86 6.04 -0.38
C LYS A 319 2.39 7.31 -1.09
N TRP A 320 2.08 8.37 -0.37
CA TRP A 320 1.59 9.64 -0.89
C TRP A 320 2.46 10.81 -0.42
N HIS A 321 2.64 11.84 -1.26
CA HIS A 321 3.51 12.98 -0.96
C HIS A 321 2.78 14.32 -1.14
N PRO A 322 3.26 15.40 -0.49
CA PRO A 322 2.95 16.75 -0.92
C PRO A 322 3.31 16.93 -2.41
N PRO A 323 2.57 17.74 -3.19
CA PRO A 323 2.83 17.91 -4.64
C PRO A 323 4.25 18.34 -4.98
N SER A 324 4.90 19.13 -4.10
CA SER A 324 6.29 19.57 -4.26
C SER A 324 7.34 18.50 -3.94
N GLU A 325 6.93 17.37 -3.39
CA GLU A 325 7.81 16.28 -2.91
C GLU A 325 7.54 14.96 -3.65
N VAL A 326 6.70 14.99 -4.71
CA VAL A 326 6.38 13.79 -5.49
C VAL A 326 7.63 13.21 -6.13
N GLU A 327 7.84 11.93 -5.90
CA GLU A 327 9.00 11.16 -6.39
C GLU A 327 8.94 10.92 -7.90
N GLY A 328 10.02 10.41 -8.47
CA GLY A 328 10.21 10.18 -9.91
C GLY A 328 9.20 9.23 -10.57
N PRO A 329 9.33 9.05 -11.89
CA PRO A 329 8.33 8.34 -12.70
C PRO A 329 8.22 6.84 -12.37
N THR A 330 9.25 6.22 -11.78
CA THR A 330 9.28 4.80 -11.39
C THR A 330 8.91 4.55 -9.94
N ALA A 331 8.56 5.59 -9.18
CA ALA A 331 8.28 5.51 -7.75
C ALA A 331 6.94 4.84 -7.42
N PHE A 332 6.77 4.51 -6.15
CA PHE A 332 5.55 3.88 -5.62
C PHE A 332 4.31 4.74 -5.69
N THR A 333 4.46 6.07 -5.57
CA THR A 333 3.30 6.96 -5.52
C THR A 333 2.40 6.79 -6.74
N PRO A 334 1.08 6.62 -6.55
CA PRO A 334 0.10 6.59 -7.65
C PRO A 334 -0.33 7.99 -8.12
N GLN A 335 0.12 9.06 -7.45
CA GLN A 335 -0.29 10.44 -7.72
C GLN A 335 0.01 10.87 -9.17
N GLY A 336 -1.01 11.43 -9.83
CA GLY A 336 -0.91 11.89 -11.21
C GLY A 336 -0.70 10.78 -12.24
N LYS A 337 -0.88 9.51 -11.86
CA LYS A 337 -0.72 8.33 -12.71
C LYS A 337 -2.06 7.61 -12.88
N PRO A 338 -2.21 6.71 -13.88
CA PRO A 338 -3.45 5.93 -14.08
C PRO A 338 -3.93 5.18 -12.83
N ALA A 339 -3.01 4.78 -11.96
CA ALA A 339 -3.31 4.12 -10.69
C ALA A 339 -4.15 4.99 -9.73
N GLU A 340 -4.01 6.32 -9.75
CA GLU A 340 -4.84 7.23 -8.96
C GLU A 340 -6.32 7.13 -9.36
N ALA A 341 -6.61 7.05 -10.66
CA ALA A 341 -7.98 6.89 -11.14
C ALA A 341 -8.58 5.52 -10.73
N VAL A 342 -7.76 4.46 -10.71
CA VAL A 342 -8.17 3.14 -10.20
C VAL A 342 -8.53 3.25 -8.72
N LEU A 343 -7.66 3.81 -7.88
CA LEU A 343 -7.92 3.98 -6.45
C LEU A 343 -9.18 4.80 -6.21
N ARG A 344 -9.36 5.94 -6.90
CA ARG A 344 -10.55 6.78 -6.80
C ARG A 344 -11.83 5.99 -7.04
N ARG A 345 -11.88 5.23 -8.14
CA ARG A 345 -13.05 4.42 -8.50
C ARG A 345 -13.44 3.45 -7.37
N TRP A 346 -12.47 2.73 -6.84
CA TRP A 346 -12.71 1.73 -5.81
C TRP A 346 -12.96 2.32 -4.42
N PHE A 347 -12.33 3.44 -4.10
CA PHE A 347 -12.46 4.08 -2.80
C PHE A 347 -13.76 4.88 -2.66
N THR A 348 -14.26 5.46 -3.75
CA THR A 348 -15.53 6.22 -3.73
C THR A 348 -16.74 5.39 -4.13
N GLY A 349 -16.55 4.21 -4.70
CA GLY A 349 -17.65 3.42 -5.27
C GLY A 349 -18.30 4.06 -6.52
N THR A 350 -17.67 5.07 -7.14
CA THR A 350 -18.24 5.81 -8.26
C THR A 350 -17.47 5.58 -9.55
N SER A 351 -18.20 5.24 -10.63
CA SER A 351 -17.67 5.28 -12.00
C SER A 351 -17.67 6.73 -12.51
N ARG A 352 -16.63 7.50 -12.19
CA ARG A 352 -16.45 8.80 -12.84
C ARG A 352 -15.83 8.58 -14.21
N PRO A 353 -16.42 9.10 -15.32
CA PRO A 353 -15.76 9.05 -16.62
C PRO A 353 -14.43 9.82 -16.53
N ASP A 354 -13.41 9.25 -17.16
CA ASP A 354 -12.08 9.85 -17.28
C ASP A 354 -12.22 11.28 -17.84
N PRO A 355 -11.61 12.30 -17.25
CA PRO A 355 -11.59 13.61 -17.89
C PRO A 355 -10.86 13.45 -19.23
N SER A 356 -11.58 13.71 -20.32
CA SER A 356 -11.00 13.73 -21.66
C SER A 356 -9.73 14.57 -21.67
N PRO A 357 -8.65 14.13 -22.30
CA PRO A 357 -7.44 14.93 -22.40
C PRO A 357 -7.79 16.27 -23.03
N THR A 358 -7.59 17.34 -22.28
CA THR A 358 -7.76 18.72 -22.79
C THR A 358 -6.91 18.87 -24.03
N ALA A 359 -7.57 19.09 -25.17
CA ALA A 359 -6.92 19.39 -26.43
C ALA A 359 -5.95 20.55 -26.25
N THR A 360 -4.69 20.31 -26.53
CA THR A 360 -3.64 21.34 -26.57
C THR A 360 -4.08 22.44 -27.54
N PRO A 361 -4.09 23.71 -27.16
CA PRO A 361 -4.40 24.78 -28.09
C PRO A 361 -3.34 24.83 -29.18
N THR A 362 -3.72 24.57 -30.41
CA THR A 362 -2.89 24.83 -31.58
C THR A 362 -2.63 26.34 -31.65
N ALA A 363 -1.40 26.74 -31.41
CA ALA A 363 -0.91 28.09 -31.67
C ALA A 363 -1.04 28.37 -33.18
N ARG A 364 -1.78 29.47 -33.48
CA ARG A 364 -1.74 30.12 -34.79
C ARG A 364 -0.67 31.21 -34.79
#